data_26e3101cfca0181dde06c040dbdbc6b0
#
_entry.id   26e3101cfca0181dde06c040dbdbc6b0
#
_cell.length_a   1.000
_cell.length_b   1.000
_cell.length_c   1.000
_cell.angle_alpha   90.00
_cell.angle_beta   90.00
_cell.angle_gamma   90.00
#
_symmetry.space_group_name_H-M   'P 1'
#
loop_
_entity.id
_entity.type
_entity.pdbx_description
1 polymer ?
#
loop_
_entity_poly.entity_id
_entity_poly.type
_entity_poly.pdbx_seq_one_letter_code
_entity_poly.pdbx_strand_id
1 'polypeptide(L)'
;MSEDPFDDIEQMLSALFGAEVAGDAVAALRSSGVDPAQFAQMSGVDMSQISPGQMMAMRAQMQQMMAGAQDGPVNWTMGRSLALQEPGKDGDPAITAGEAEATRQALRVADLWLDTATDFMPAPGAREAWSRSQWVEQTLPVWQDVCAPVAEAATAALASALESQTKDLAANNPEMGDAARQVGALTQIMRSMAGTAFGLQVGHAIGELAGQALAATDVGLPLRREPGTALVPANVTAFAEGLEAEAEQVRMFLAVREAAAARLYAHVPWLRGQLLGAVETYAREIRVDTGAIEEAVAEVDPSDPEAIRAALESGMFAPQETPAQAEALEKLETLLALVEGWIEVVAAQATAPHLPHAVPLREMVRRRRMQGGPAEK
;
A
#
# COMPACT_ATOMS: atom_id res chain seq x y z
N MET A 1 13.92 28.02 -45.08
CA MET A 1 12.85 28.23 -44.10
C MET A 1 13.46 27.76 -42.79
N SER A 2 13.84 28.70 -41.90
CA SER A 2 14.33 28.31 -40.56
C SER A 2 13.14 27.81 -39.75
N GLU A 3 13.07 26.54 -39.47
CA GLU A 3 12.16 26.01 -38.48
C GLU A 3 12.64 26.55 -37.12
N ASP A 4 11.74 27.19 -36.41
CA ASP A 4 12.02 27.70 -35.06
C ASP A 4 12.29 26.46 -34.17
N PRO A 5 13.44 26.38 -33.48
CA PRO A 5 13.77 25.22 -32.62
C PRO A 5 12.72 24.94 -31.54
N PHE A 6 11.84 25.88 -31.25
CA PHE A 6 10.73 25.72 -30.33
C PHE A 6 9.47 25.08 -30.93
N ASP A 7 9.35 25.05 -32.28
CA ASP A 7 8.16 24.47 -32.94
C ASP A 7 8.07 22.96 -32.71
N ASP A 8 9.22 22.27 -32.72
CA ASP A 8 9.28 20.82 -32.40
C ASP A 8 8.90 20.55 -30.95
N ILE A 9 9.35 21.40 -30.01
CA ILE A 9 9.01 21.31 -28.59
C ILE A 9 7.51 21.61 -28.40
N GLU A 10 6.95 22.60 -29.06
CA GLU A 10 5.55 22.96 -29.02
C GLU A 10 4.67 21.84 -29.58
N GLN A 11 5.07 21.24 -30.67
CA GLN A 11 4.36 20.11 -31.28
C GLN A 11 4.35 18.89 -30.34
N MET A 12 5.50 18.63 -29.70
CA MET A 12 5.62 17.56 -28.71
C MET A 12 4.76 17.79 -27.47
N LEU A 13 4.88 18.97 -26.86
CA LEU A 13 4.11 19.34 -25.68
C LEU A 13 2.61 19.37 -25.99
N SER A 14 2.25 19.83 -27.20
CA SER A 14 0.88 19.82 -27.69
C SER A 14 0.32 18.39 -27.85
N ALA A 15 1.17 17.47 -28.32
CA ALA A 15 0.81 16.06 -28.44
C ALA A 15 0.64 15.35 -27.07
N LEU A 16 1.40 15.78 -26.06
CA LEU A 16 1.41 15.19 -24.72
C LEU A 16 0.40 15.85 -23.78
N PHE A 17 0.30 17.17 -23.80
CA PHE A 17 -0.45 17.95 -22.80
C PHE A 17 -1.63 18.74 -23.37
N GLY A 18 -1.79 18.76 -24.69
CA GLY A 18 -2.77 19.60 -25.39
C GLY A 18 -2.20 20.98 -25.77
N ALA A 19 -2.79 21.58 -26.81
CA ALA A 19 -2.27 22.79 -27.45
C ALA A 19 -2.20 24.02 -26.52
N GLU A 20 -3.13 24.14 -25.59
CA GLU A 20 -3.21 25.26 -24.64
C GLU A 20 -2.04 25.22 -23.63
N VAL A 21 -1.78 24.06 -23.04
CA VAL A 21 -0.68 23.85 -22.08
C VAL A 21 0.70 23.90 -22.77
N ALA A 22 0.77 23.42 -23.99
CA ALA A 22 1.98 23.46 -24.79
C ALA A 22 2.40 24.90 -25.13
N GLY A 23 1.45 25.74 -25.53
CA GLY A 23 1.71 27.15 -25.83
C GLY A 23 2.23 27.90 -24.61
N ASP A 24 1.63 27.70 -23.43
CA ASP A 24 2.07 28.31 -22.18
C ASP A 24 3.46 27.84 -21.76
N ALA A 25 3.75 26.54 -21.89
CA ALA A 25 5.05 25.96 -21.55
C ALA A 25 6.16 26.46 -22.48
N VAL A 26 5.91 26.55 -23.78
CA VAL A 26 6.87 27.10 -24.76
C VAL A 26 7.09 28.61 -24.57
N ALA A 27 6.04 29.35 -24.24
CA ALA A 27 6.16 30.77 -23.91
C ALA A 27 7.04 30.97 -22.65
N ALA A 28 6.87 30.11 -21.63
CA ALA A 28 7.72 30.12 -20.44
C ALA A 28 9.19 29.76 -20.74
N LEU A 29 9.44 28.76 -21.58
CA LEU A 29 10.78 28.38 -22.02
C LEU A 29 11.47 29.52 -22.83
N ARG A 30 10.74 30.18 -23.72
CA ARG A 30 11.24 31.36 -24.45
C ARG A 30 11.59 32.53 -23.52
N SER A 31 10.78 32.76 -22.49
CA SER A 31 11.00 33.82 -21.52
C SER A 31 12.15 33.55 -20.53
N SER A 32 12.44 32.29 -20.25
CA SER A 32 13.54 31.88 -19.37
C SER A 32 14.93 31.89 -20.02
N GLY A 33 15.01 32.10 -21.36
CA GLY A 33 16.27 32.12 -22.10
C GLY A 33 17.00 30.78 -22.19
N VAL A 34 16.30 29.68 -21.91
CA VAL A 34 16.85 28.32 -21.99
C VAL A 34 17.02 27.93 -23.46
N ASP A 35 18.22 27.48 -23.83
CA ASP A 35 18.52 26.99 -25.18
C ASP A 35 17.74 25.64 -25.39
N PRO A 36 16.93 25.55 -26.46
CA PRO A 36 16.20 24.31 -26.78
C PRO A 36 17.09 23.07 -26.88
N ALA A 37 18.32 23.23 -27.33
CA ALA A 37 19.30 22.15 -27.44
C ALA A 37 19.79 21.66 -26.06
N GLN A 38 19.89 22.56 -25.08
CA GLN A 38 20.22 22.17 -23.69
C GLN A 38 19.05 21.45 -23.01
N PHE A 39 17.81 21.86 -23.28
CA PHE A 39 16.63 21.19 -22.76
C PHE A 39 16.52 19.76 -23.32
N ALA A 40 16.79 19.54 -24.60
CA ALA A 40 16.81 18.22 -25.21
C ALA A 40 17.93 17.31 -24.64
N GLN A 41 19.09 17.86 -24.32
CA GLN A 41 20.18 17.13 -23.67
C GLN A 41 19.89 16.78 -22.19
N MET A 42 19.27 17.69 -21.46
CA MET A 42 18.88 17.44 -20.05
C MET A 42 17.78 16.39 -19.93
N SER A 43 16.87 16.28 -20.90
CA SER A 43 15.81 15.28 -20.90
C SER A 43 16.30 13.84 -21.20
N GLY A 44 17.53 13.68 -21.72
CA GLY A 44 18.15 12.37 -22.02
C GLY A 44 17.38 11.52 -23.05
N VAL A 45 16.37 12.07 -23.70
CA VAL A 45 15.48 11.37 -24.63
C VAL A 45 15.79 11.80 -26.06
N ASP A 46 16.38 10.92 -26.84
CA ASP A 46 16.53 11.10 -28.27
C ASP A 46 15.18 10.89 -28.97
N MET A 47 14.47 11.99 -29.20
CA MET A 47 13.12 12.04 -29.72
C MET A 47 12.97 11.48 -31.13
N SER A 48 14.05 11.42 -31.91
CA SER A 48 14.03 10.87 -33.28
C SER A 48 13.86 9.35 -33.30
N GLN A 49 14.03 8.67 -32.16
CA GLN A 49 13.94 7.21 -32.02
C GLN A 49 12.63 6.71 -31.37
N ILE A 50 11.74 7.60 -30.94
CA ILE A 50 10.47 7.23 -30.33
C ILE A 50 9.46 6.83 -31.42
N SER A 51 9.08 5.56 -31.45
CA SER A 51 8.04 5.09 -32.37
C SER A 51 6.65 5.62 -31.97
N PRO A 52 5.72 5.78 -32.95
CA PRO A 52 4.33 6.20 -32.64
C PRO A 52 3.63 5.31 -31.61
N GLY A 53 3.99 4.02 -31.55
CA GLY A 53 3.48 3.08 -30.54
C GLY A 53 3.99 3.37 -29.13
N GLN A 54 5.27 3.75 -29.01
CA GLN A 54 5.86 4.14 -27.72
C GLN A 54 5.27 5.46 -27.22
N MET A 55 5.02 6.40 -28.13
CA MET A 55 4.35 7.67 -27.78
C MET A 55 2.90 7.46 -27.31
N MET A 56 2.16 6.56 -27.96
CA MET A 56 0.82 6.17 -27.51
C MET A 56 0.83 5.48 -26.14
N ALA A 57 1.80 4.59 -25.90
CA ALA A 57 1.97 3.92 -24.61
C ALA A 57 2.33 4.92 -23.51
N MET A 58 3.25 5.85 -23.77
CA MET A 58 3.64 6.90 -22.84
C MET A 58 2.49 7.86 -22.52
N ARG A 59 1.69 8.22 -23.53
CA ARG A 59 0.47 9.03 -23.35
C ARG A 59 -0.58 8.29 -22.53
N ALA A 60 -0.82 7.01 -22.78
CA ALA A 60 -1.74 6.18 -22.00
C ALA A 60 -1.28 6.06 -20.55
N GLN A 61 0.01 5.86 -20.32
CA GLN A 61 0.60 5.80 -18.99
C GLN A 61 0.46 7.14 -18.24
N MET A 62 0.72 8.27 -18.93
CA MET A 62 0.55 9.60 -18.35
C MET A 62 -0.92 9.91 -18.05
N GLN A 63 -1.85 9.57 -18.95
CA GLN A 63 -3.28 9.70 -18.70
C GLN A 63 -3.73 8.84 -17.50
N GLN A 64 -3.16 7.65 -17.34
CA GLN A 64 -3.44 6.78 -16.20
C GLN A 64 -2.89 7.35 -14.89
N MET A 65 -1.70 7.98 -14.92
CA MET A 65 -1.16 8.72 -13.78
C MET A 65 -2.02 9.93 -13.41
N MET A 66 -2.48 10.72 -14.40
CA MET A 66 -3.31 11.89 -14.16
C MET A 66 -4.74 11.53 -13.73
N ALA A 67 -5.31 10.44 -14.26
CA ALA A 67 -6.62 9.95 -13.84
C ALA A 67 -6.61 9.52 -12.35
N GLY A 68 -5.53 8.85 -11.91
CA GLY A 68 -5.36 8.48 -10.50
C GLY A 68 -5.16 9.66 -9.55
N ALA A 69 -4.72 10.83 -10.05
CA ALA A 69 -4.58 12.04 -9.26
C ALA A 69 -5.92 12.71 -8.90
N GLN A 70 -7.02 12.32 -9.54
CA GLN A 70 -8.37 12.83 -9.25
C GLN A 70 -9.09 12.04 -8.15
N ASP A 71 -8.59 10.85 -7.77
CA ASP A 71 -9.24 9.96 -6.81
C ASP A 71 -8.77 10.15 -5.34
N GLY A 72 -7.99 11.21 -5.04
CA GLY A 72 -7.56 11.50 -3.68
C GLY A 72 -6.03 11.55 -3.51
N PRO A 73 -5.53 11.51 -2.25
CA PRO A 73 -4.11 11.66 -1.95
C PRO A 73 -3.24 10.47 -2.37
N VAL A 74 -3.85 9.34 -2.75
CA VAL A 74 -3.17 8.11 -3.16
C VAL A 74 -3.63 7.66 -4.53
N ASN A 75 -2.71 7.30 -5.41
CA ASN A 75 -3.03 6.66 -6.68
C ASN A 75 -3.31 5.16 -6.49
N TRP A 76 -4.53 4.84 -6.06
CA TRP A 76 -4.97 3.46 -5.82
C TRP A 76 -5.06 2.60 -7.08
N THR A 77 -5.22 3.22 -8.25
CA THR A 77 -5.21 2.50 -9.53
C THR A 77 -3.85 1.84 -9.77
N MET A 78 -2.76 2.61 -9.56
CA MET A 78 -1.40 2.08 -9.67
C MET A 78 -1.09 1.09 -8.54
N GLY A 79 -1.46 1.44 -7.30
CA GLY A 79 -1.26 0.56 -6.14
C GLY A 79 -1.95 -0.80 -6.32
N ARG A 80 -3.22 -0.81 -6.75
CA ARG A 80 -3.95 -2.06 -7.04
C ARG A 80 -3.29 -2.87 -8.15
N SER A 81 -2.87 -2.20 -9.22
CA SER A 81 -2.20 -2.88 -10.34
C SER A 81 -0.93 -3.61 -9.86
N LEU A 82 -0.10 -2.94 -9.07
CA LEU A 82 1.12 -3.53 -8.51
C LEU A 82 0.80 -4.65 -7.51
N ALA A 83 -0.17 -4.44 -6.60
CA ALA A 83 -0.59 -5.46 -5.64
C ALA A 83 -1.07 -6.76 -6.30
N LEU A 84 -1.71 -6.67 -7.48
CA LEU A 84 -2.14 -7.83 -8.25
C LEU A 84 -1.01 -8.47 -9.09
N GLN A 85 0.04 -7.72 -9.40
CA GLN A 85 1.20 -8.25 -10.13
C GLN A 85 2.15 -9.06 -9.22
N GLU A 86 2.31 -8.65 -7.95
CA GLU A 86 3.21 -9.31 -7.01
C GLU A 86 2.92 -10.81 -6.83
N PRO A 87 1.67 -11.24 -6.56
CA PRO A 87 1.34 -12.66 -6.47
C PRO A 87 1.67 -13.47 -7.73
N GLY A 88 1.64 -12.82 -8.89
CA GLY A 88 1.96 -13.42 -10.16
C GLY A 88 3.44 -13.78 -10.35
N LYS A 89 4.35 -13.13 -9.62
CA LYS A 89 5.80 -13.41 -9.71
C LYS A 89 6.15 -14.83 -9.24
N ASP A 90 5.52 -15.27 -8.15
CA ASP A 90 5.69 -16.61 -7.58
C ASP A 90 4.62 -17.61 -8.06
N GLY A 91 3.76 -17.15 -8.98
CA GLY A 91 2.60 -17.87 -9.48
C GLY A 91 1.38 -17.75 -8.55
N ASP A 92 0.21 -17.54 -9.16
CA ASP A 92 -1.08 -17.54 -8.47
C ASP A 92 -1.96 -18.62 -9.12
N PRO A 93 -1.82 -19.89 -8.71
CA PRO A 93 -2.52 -20.99 -9.34
C PRO A 93 -4.04 -20.84 -9.19
N ALA A 94 -4.77 -21.13 -10.25
CA ALA A 94 -6.22 -21.17 -10.21
C ALA A 94 -6.70 -22.21 -9.21
N ILE A 95 -7.63 -21.82 -8.34
CA ILE A 95 -8.22 -22.73 -7.35
C ILE A 95 -9.08 -23.77 -8.06
N THR A 96 -8.77 -25.04 -7.86
CA THR A 96 -9.60 -26.12 -8.38
C THR A 96 -10.91 -26.25 -7.60
N ALA A 97 -11.95 -26.82 -8.24
CA ALA A 97 -13.23 -27.08 -7.56
C ALA A 97 -13.06 -27.97 -6.32
N GLY A 98 -12.12 -28.90 -6.35
CA GLY A 98 -11.78 -29.78 -5.22
C GLY A 98 -11.17 -29.01 -4.05
N GLU A 99 -10.20 -28.15 -4.30
CA GLU A 99 -9.58 -27.30 -3.27
C GLU A 99 -10.59 -26.32 -2.65
N ALA A 100 -11.42 -25.70 -3.50
CA ALA A 100 -12.47 -24.82 -3.03
C ALA A 100 -13.47 -25.54 -2.11
N GLU A 101 -13.89 -26.75 -2.48
CA GLU A 101 -14.81 -27.53 -1.64
C GLU A 101 -14.14 -28.04 -0.37
N ALA A 102 -12.90 -28.54 -0.44
CA ALA A 102 -12.14 -28.96 0.73
C ALA A 102 -11.95 -27.81 1.73
N THR A 103 -11.69 -26.60 1.25
CA THR A 103 -11.57 -25.40 2.09
C THR A 103 -12.90 -25.05 2.74
N ARG A 104 -13.98 -24.98 1.96
CA ARG A 104 -15.32 -24.72 2.51
C ARG A 104 -15.73 -25.75 3.55
N GLN A 105 -15.43 -27.02 3.30
CA GLN A 105 -15.71 -28.11 4.25
C GLN A 105 -14.89 -27.94 5.54
N ALA A 106 -13.60 -27.63 5.45
CA ALA A 106 -12.76 -27.36 6.61
C ALA A 106 -13.31 -26.22 7.46
N LEU A 107 -13.73 -25.11 6.85
CA LEU A 107 -14.32 -23.97 7.56
C LEU A 107 -15.67 -24.32 8.21
N ARG A 108 -16.51 -25.16 7.57
CA ARG A 108 -17.75 -25.66 8.18
C ARG A 108 -17.50 -26.55 9.40
N VAL A 109 -16.52 -27.45 9.29
CA VAL A 109 -16.13 -28.34 10.40
C VAL A 109 -15.49 -27.53 11.53
N ALA A 110 -14.69 -26.53 11.20
CA ALA A 110 -14.08 -25.60 12.16
C ALA A 110 -15.15 -24.92 13.02
N ASP A 111 -16.25 -24.46 12.42
CA ASP A 111 -17.37 -23.89 13.17
C ASP A 111 -17.95 -24.88 14.17
N LEU A 112 -18.15 -26.15 13.79
CA LEU A 112 -18.67 -27.18 14.71
C LEU A 112 -17.72 -27.46 15.89
N TRP A 113 -16.42 -27.45 15.65
CA TRP A 113 -15.45 -27.66 16.72
C TRP A 113 -15.40 -26.47 17.68
N LEU A 114 -15.50 -25.25 17.15
CA LEU A 114 -15.51 -24.01 17.93
C LEU A 114 -16.75 -23.88 18.82
N ASP A 115 -17.89 -24.49 18.48
CA ASP A 115 -19.10 -24.50 19.32
C ASP A 115 -18.87 -25.13 20.69
N THR A 116 -17.82 -25.96 20.85
CA THR A 116 -17.42 -26.55 22.12
C THR A 116 -16.40 -25.70 22.90
N ALA A 117 -15.80 -24.71 22.28
CA ALA A 117 -14.69 -23.91 22.82
C ALA A 117 -15.07 -22.45 23.13
N THR A 118 -16.19 -21.97 22.60
CA THR A 118 -16.66 -20.59 22.81
C THR A 118 -18.15 -20.48 22.60
N ASP A 119 -18.79 -19.57 23.36
CA ASP A 119 -20.22 -19.22 23.22
C ASP A 119 -20.47 -18.26 22.02
N PHE A 120 -19.45 -17.79 21.37
CA PHE A 120 -19.59 -16.94 20.17
C PHE A 120 -20.09 -17.78 18.99
N MET A 121 -21.25 -17.41 18.47
CA MET A 121 -21.87 -18.08 17.32
C MET A 121 -20.99 -17.96 16.07
N PRO A 122 -21.13 -18.89 15.08
CA PRO A 122 -20.45 -18.77 13.81
C PRO A 122 -20.64 -17.39 13.17
N ALA A 123 -19.56 -16.82 12.65
CA ALA A 123 -19.65 -15.57 11.91
C ALA A 123 -20.58 -15.73 10.70
N PRO A 124 -21.47 -14.77 10.44
CA PRO A 124 -22.30 -14.80 9.25
C PRO A 124 -21.48 -14.68 7.97
N GLY A 125 -22.05 -15.02 6.82
CA GLY A 125 -21.44 -14.82 5.51
C GLY A 125 -20.83 -16.06 4.90
N ALA A 126 -20.06 -15.83 3.82
CA ALA A 126 -19.52 -16.89 3.00
C ALA A 126 -18.29 -17.55 3.63
N ARG A 127 -18.11 -18.85 3.30
CA ARG A 127 -16.89 -19.63 3.56
C ARG A 127 -16.22 -19.86 2.23
N GLU A 128 -15.02 -19.33 2.04
CA GLU A 128 -14.41 -19.19 0.73
C GLU A 128 -12.99 -19.74 0.69
N ALA A 129 -12.58 -20.10 -0.51
CA ALA A 129 -11.17 -20.30 -0.85
C ALA A 129 -10.78 -19.17 -1.78
N TRP A 130 -9.70 -18.47 -1.47
CA TRP A 130 -9.21 -17.35 -2.25
C TRP A 130 -7.87 -17.67 -2.90
N SER A 131 -7.68 -17.23 -4.15
CA SER A 131 -6.33 -17.08 -4.69
C SER A 131 -5.62 -15.90 -4.01
N ARG A 132 -4.33 -15.76 -4.21
CA ARG A 132 -3.56 -14.60 -3.73
C ARG A 132 -4.12 -13.29 -4.28
N SER A 133 -4.44 -13.28 -5.58
CA SER A 133 -5.08 -12.11 -6.22
C SER A 133 -6.46 -11.82 -5.65
N GLN A 134 -7.26 -12.83 -5.36
CA GLN A 134 -8.55 -12.65 -4.69
C GLN A 134 -8.39 -12.10 -3.26
N TRP A 135 -7.34 -12.53 -2.53
CA TRP A 135 -7.03 -11.95 -1.22
C TRP A 135 -6.76 -10.44 -1.34
N VAL A 136 -5.95 -10.02 -2.33
CA VAL A 136 -5.74 -8.59 -2.62
C VAL A 136 -7.07 -7.89 -2.88
N GLU A 137 -7.89 -8.39 -3.80
CA GLU A 137 -9.14 -7.74 -4.21
C GLU A 137 -10.14 -7.60 -3.06
N GLN A 138 -10.25 -8.61 -2.21
CA GLN A 138 -11.19 -8.63 -1.09
C GLN A 138 -10.73 -7.77 0.10
N THR A 139 -9.43 -7.59 0.28
CA THR A 139 -8.85 -6.81 1.38
C THR A 139 -8.53 -5.37 1.02
N LEU A 140 -8.26 -5.08 -0.26
CA LEU A 140 -7.87 -3.76 -0.75
C LEU A 140 -8.80 -2.62 -0.29
N PRO A 141 -10.14 -2.76 -0.27
CA PRO A 141 -11.02 -1.68 0.19
C PRO A 141 -10.80 -1.30 1.65
N VAL A 142 -10.38 -2.24 2.52
CA VAL A 142 -10.06 -1.95 3.92
C VAL A 142 -8.65 -1.36 4.03
N TRP A 143 -7.70 -1.84 3.24
CA TRP A 143 -6.38 -1.22 3.15
C TRP A 143 -6.45 0.24 2.71
N GLN A 144 -7.35 0.58 1.78
CA GLN A 144 -7.62 1.96 1.38
C GLN A 144 -8.09 2.80 2.58
N ASP A 145 -9.05 2.29 3.36
CA ASP A 145 -9.56 2.96 4.54
C ASP A 145 -8.46 3.16 5.62
N VAL A 146 -7.61 2.14 5.82
CA VAL A 146 -6.50 2.16 6.80
C VAL A 146 -5.37 3.10 6.39
N CYS A 147 -5.01 3.12 5.11
CA CYS A 147 -3.87 3.90 4.61
C CYS A 147 -4.24 5.35 4.26
N ALA A 148 -5.54 5.67 4.05
CA ALA A 148 -5.95 7.02 3.68
C ALA A 148 -5.50 8.10 4.68
N PRO A 149 -5.67 7.94 6.02
CA PRO A 149 -5.21 8.94 6.98
C PRO A 149 -3.69 9.15 6.96
N VAL A 150 -2.91 8.08 6.74
CA VAL A 150 -1.44 8.15 6.63
C VAL A 150 -1.05 8.96 5.41
N ALA A 151 -1.65 8.67 4.26
CA ALA A 151 -1.39 9.36 3.01
C ALA A 151 -1.79 10.83 3.05
N GLU A 152 -2.94 11.13 3.65
CA GLU A 152 -3.43 12.50 3.85
C GLU A 152 -2.46 13.29 4.72
N ALA A 153 -2.04 12.73 5.86
CA ALA A 153 -1.09 13.37 6.76
C ALA A 153 0.27 13.64 6.09
N ALA A 154 0.82 12.64 5.41
CA ALA A 154 2.09 12.76 4.69
C ALA A 154 2.01 13.79 3.55
N THR A 155 0.92 13.79 2.78
CA THR A 155 0.71 14.75 1.68
C THR A 155 0.52 16.18 2.21
N ALA A 156 -0.22 16.34 3.31
CA ALA A 156 -0.42 17.66 3.94
C ALA A 156 0.90 18.21 4.51
N ALA A 157 1.71 17.37 5.14
CA ALA A 157 3.02 17.76 5.66
C ALA A 157 3.96 18.24 4.56
N LEU A 158 4.04 17.49 3.45
CA LEU A 158 4.81 17.88 2.27
C LEU A 158 4.34 19.21 1.67
N ALA A 159 3.01 19.38 1.54
CA ALA A 159 2.44 20.62 1.03
C ALA A 159 2.80 21.82 1.91
N SER A 160 2.71 21.68 3.24
CA SER A 160 3.05 22.71 4.21
C SER A 160 4.52 23.12 4.13
N ALA A 161 5.42 22.14 3.98
CA ALA A 161 6.86 22.39 3.81
C ALA A 161 7.14 23.22 2.55
N LEU A 162 6.53 22.83 1.41
CA LEU A 162 6.68 23.57 0.15
C LEU A 162 6.09 24.99 0.20
N GLU A 163 4.94 25.17 0.87
CA GLU A 163 4.32 26.49 1.05
C GLU A 163 5.18 27.42 1.92
N SER A 164 5.84 26.89 2.95
CA SER A 164 6.75 27.67 3.80
C SER A 164 7.93 28.15 3.00
N GLN A 165 8.58 27.27 2.24
CA GLN A 165 9.72 27.61 1.41
C GLN A 165 9.38 28.66 0.33
N THR A 166 8.18 28.58 -0.24
CA THR A 166 7.73 29.54 -1.27
C THR A 166 7.35 30.88 -0.69
N LYS A 167 6.79 30.95 0.52
CA LYS A 167 6.52 32.20 1.23
C LYS A 167 7.81 32.95 1.55
N ASP A 168 8.85 32.24 1.95
CA ASP A 168 10.16 32.83 2.26
C ASP A 168 10.85 33.37 1.00
N LEU A 169 10.73 32.66 -0.13
CA LEU A 169 11.21 33.14 -1.44
C LEU A 169 10.43 34.35 -1.96
N ALA A 170 9.10 34.36 -1.81
CA ALA A 170 8.24 35.47 -2.23
C ALA A 170 8.42 36.72 -1.36
N ALA A 171 8.68 36.57 -0.07
CA ALA A 171 8.96 37.67 0.84
C ALA A 171 10.26 38.40 0.49
N ASN A 172 11.22 37.68 -0.07
CA ASN A 172 12.51 38.23 -0.50
C ASN A 172 12.53 38.80 -1.94
N ASN A 173 11.47 38.58 -2.75
CA ASN A 173 11.38 39.03 -4.14
C ASN A 173 9.95 39.45 -4.53
N PRO A 174 9.56 40.75 -4.36
CA PRO A 174 8.20 41.23 -4.61
C PRO A 174 7.71 41.17 -6.07
N GLU A 175 8.60 40.98 -7.05
CA GLU A 175 8.27 40.93 -8.49
C GLU A 175 7.79 39.56 -8.99
N MET A 176 7.68 38.55 -8.11
CA MET A 176 7.38 37.17 -8.48
C MET A 176 5.89 36.79 -8.41
N GLY A 177 4.96 37.69 -8.74
CA GLY A 177 3.53 37.38 -8.79
C GLY A 177 3.13 36.22 -9.75
N ASP A 178 3.88 36.02 -10.84
CA ASP A 178 3.69 34.89 -11.76
C ASP A 178 4.39 33.61 -11.29
N ALA A 179 5.47 33.72 -10.52
CA ALA A 179 6.11 32.57 -9.90
C ALA A 179 5.21 31.88 -8.87
N ALA A 180 4.34 32.59 -8.19
CA ALA A 180 3.38 31.99 -7.24
C ALA A 180 2.38 31.06 -7.94
N ARG A 181 1.99 31.32 -9.18
CA ARG A 181 1.13 30.42 -9.98
C ARG A 181 1.90 29.18 -10.46
N GLN A 182 3.15 29.35 -10.86
CA GLN A 182 4.02 28.23 -11.24
C GLN A 182 4.30 27.31 -10.05
N VAL A 183 4.46 27.86 -8.84
CA VAL A 183 4.62 27.09 -7.61
C VAL A 183 3.38 26.26 -7.29
N GLY A 184 2.17 26.79 -7.52
CA GLY A 184 0.92 26.04 -7.34
C GLY A 184 0.86 24.82 -8.26
N ALA A 185 1.23 24.99 -9.53
CA ALA A 185 1.28 23.86 -10.49
C ALA A 185 2.35 22.83 -10.11
N LEU A 186 3.53 23.26 -9.70
CA LEU A 186 4.61 22.38 -9.24
C LEU A 186 4.19 21.60 -7.99
N THR A 187 3.56 22.25 -7.02
CA THR A 187 3.03 21.61 -5.81
C THR A 187 1.99 20.53 -6.16
N GLN A 188 1.13 20.78 -7.14
CA GLN A 188 0.17 19.79 -7.61
C GLN A 188 0.83 18.57 -8.26
N ILE A 189 1.86 18.81 -9.09
CA ILE A 189 2.65 17.72 -9.69
C ILE A 189 3.35 16.91 -8.59
N MET A 190 3.99 17.54 -7.63
CA MET A 190 4.67 16.86 -6.53
C MET A 190 3.71 16.06 -5.65
N ARG A 191 2.52 16.58 -5.37
CA ARG A 191 1.46 15.82 -4.68
C ARG A 191 1.06 14.57 -5.46
N SER A 192 0.86 14.70 -6.76
CA SER A 192 0.51 13.56 -7.62
C SER A 192 1.62 12.51 -7.66
N MET A 193 2.88 12.93 -7.73
CA MET A 193 4.03 12.03 -7.67
C MET A 193 4.12 11.33 -6.31
N ALA A 194 3.98 12.07 -5.21
CA ALA A 194 3.99 11.51 -3.86
C ALA A 194 2.84 10.50 -3.66
N GLY A 195 1.62 10.83 -4.10
CA GLY A 195 0.47 9.93 -4.05
C GLY A 195 0.65 8.67 -4.89
N THR A 196 1.35 8.79 -6.02
CA THR A 196 1.69 7.64 -6.87
C THR A 196 2.75 6.77 -6.20
N ALA A 197 3.82 7.36 -5.67
CA ALA A 197 4.88 6.64 -4.96
C ALA A 197 4.31 5.90 -3.72
N PHE A 198 3.48 6.56 -2.93
CA PHE A 198 2.80 5.94 -1.80
C PHE A 198 1.88 4.80 -2.24
N GLY A 199 1.08 4.99 -3.28
CA GLY A 199 0.22 3.95 -3.84
C GLY A 199 1.00 2.72 -4.30
N LEU A 200 2.14 2.92 -4.97
CA LEU A 200 3.02 1.82 -5.39
C LEU A 200 3.64 1.10 -4.17
N GLN A 201 4.11 1.83 -3.17
CA GLN A 201 4.70 1.25 -1.96
C GLN A 201 3.68 0.39 -1.20
N VAL A 202 2.48 0.91 -0.96
CA VAL A 202 1.40 0.18 -0.31
C VAL A 202 0.94 -1.00 -1.17
N GLY A 203 0.83 -0.80 -2.49
CA GLY A 203 0.48 -1.87 -3.43
C GLY A 203 1.48 -3.02 -3.39
N HIS A 204 2.77 -2.72 -3.36
CA HIS A 204 3.84 -3.72 -3.21
C HIS A 204 3.70 -4.49 -1.89
N ALA A 205 3.56 -3.78 -0.77
CA ALA A 205 3.39 -4.41 0.55
C ALA A 205 2.16 -5.32 0.62
N ILE A 206 1.00 -4.88 0.09
CA ILE A 206 -0.22 -5.70 0.02
C ILE A 206 0.01 -6.95 -0.83
N GLY A 207 0.70 -6.82 -1.96
CA GLY A 207 1.03 -7.94 -2.83
C GLY A 207 1.95 -8.96 -2.18
N GLU A 208 2.98 -8.51 -1.45
CA GLU A 208 3.85 -9.39 -0.65
C GLU A 208 3.08 -10.11 0.47
N LEU A 209 2.19 -9.38 1.17
CA LEU A 209 1.31 -9.98 2.18
C LEU A 209 0.41 -11.06 1.57
N ALA A 210 -0.16 -10.82 0.40
CA ALA A 210 -0.99 -11.80 -0.30
C ALA A 210 -0.22 -13.09 -0.65
N GLY A 211 1.08 -12.97 -0.96
CA GLY A 211 1.98 -14.11 -1.17
C GLY A 211 2.17 -14.99 0.07
N GLN A 212 1.90 -14.46 1.26
CA GLN A 212 2.18 -15.12 2.54
C GLN A 212 0.91 -15.40 3.36
N ALA A 213 -0.14 -14.60 3.23
CA ALA A 213 -1.35 -14.72 4.05
C ALA A 213 -2.01 -16.07 3.88
N LEU A 214 -2.26 -16.79 4.99
CA LEU A 214 -2.90 -18.11 5.01
C LEU A 214 -4.43 -18.01 4.99
N ALA A 215 -4.96 -16.87 5.48
CA ALA A 215 -6.38 -16.63 5.68
C ALA A 215 -6.72 -15.14 5.53
N ALA A 216 -8.00 -14.82 5.55
CA ALA A 216 -8.46 -13.43 5.45
C ALA A 216 -8.04 -12.56 6.65
N THR A 217 -7.89 -13.17 7.84
CA THR A 217 -7.54 -12.47 9.09
C THR A 217 -6.10 -12.72 9.57
N ASP A 218 -5.25 -13.34 8.75
CA ASP A 218 -3.89 -13.79 9.13
C ASP A 218 -2.95 -12.63 9.52
N VAL A 219 -3.22 -11.42 9.04
CA VAL A 219 -2.51 -10.19 9.44
C VAL A 219 -3.00 -9.58 10.77
N GLY A 220 -3.90 -10.24 11.48
CA GLY A 220 -4.45 -9.76 12.76
C GLY A 220 -5.50 -8.67 12.64
N LEU A 221 -5.80 -8.18 11.45
CA LEU A 221 -6.79 -7.14 11.19
C LEU A 221 -8.05 -7.71 10.51
N PRO A 222 -9.25 -7.14 10.77
CA PRO A 222 -10.48 -7.52 10.09
C PRO A 222 -10.55 -6.87 8.69
N LEU A 223 -9.82 -7.42 7.73
CA LEU A 223 -9.64 -6.86 6.40
C LEU A 223 -10.81 -7.08 5.43
N ARG A 224 -11.88 -7.77 5.86
CA ARG A 224 -13.10 -7.90 5.06
C ARG A 224 -14.09 -6.79 5.39
N ARG A 225 -14.74 -6.23 4.38
CA ARG A 225 -15.92 -5.37 4.58
C ARG A 225 -17.15 -6.22 4.91
N GLU A 226 -17.34 -7.32 4.18
CA GLU A 226 -18.42 -8.27 4.40
C GLU A 226 -17.97 -9.38 5.37
N PRO A 227 -18.83 -9.78 6.32
CA PRO A 227 -18.53 -10.91 7.21
C PRO A 227 -18.30 -12.19 6.42
N GLY A 228 -17.47 -13.07 6.96
CA GLY A 228 -17.18 -14.38 6.37
C GLY A 228 -15.78 -14.85 6.71
N THR A 229 -15.44 -16.03 6.22
CA THR A 229 -14.14 -16.68 6.43
C THR A 229 -13.52 -17.09 5.11
N ALA A 230 -12.20 -16.99 4.98
CA ALA A 230 -11.51 -17.48 3.79
C ALA A 230 -10.11 -17.98 4.12
N LEU A 231 -9.69 -19.04 3.42
CA LEU A 231 -8.29 -19.49 3.39
C LEU A 231 -7.71 -19.25 2.00
N VAL A 232 -6.37 -19.16 1.92
CA VAL A 232 -5.61 -19.09 0.68
C VAL A 232 -4.94 -20.45 0.44
N PRO A 233 -5.56 -21.39 -0.32
CA PRO A 233 -5.09 -22.77 -0.42
C PRO A 233 -3.65 -22.91 -0.88
N ALA A 234 -3.20 -22.06 -1.82
CA ALA A 234 -1.82 -22.08 -2.32
C ALA A 234 -0.81 -21.82 -1.18
N ASN A 235 -1.09 -20.82 -0.33
CA ASN A 235 -0.24 -20.50 0.81
C ASN A 235 -0.34 -21.53 1.93
N VAL A 236 -1.54 -22.07 2.17
CA VAL A 236 -1.74 -23.17 3.12
C VAL A 236 -0.93 -24.40 2.71
N THR A 237 -0.90 -24.72 1.42
CA THR A 237 -0.09 -25.83 0.87
C THR A 237 1.40 -25.56 1.06
N ALA A 238 1.87 -24.36 0.70
CA ALA A 238 3.27 -23.96 0.89
C ALA A 238 3.66 -23.97 2.39
N PHE A 239 2.78 -23.54 3.27
CA PHE A 239 3.01 -23.60 4.72
C PHE A 239 3.09 -25.05 5.24
N ALA A 240 2.35 -25.97 4.64
CA ALA A 240 2.37 -27.38 5.02
C ALA A 240 3.65 -28.13 4.54
N GLU A 241 4.36 -27.58 3.57
CA GLU A 241 5.59 -28.19 3.05
C GLU A 241 6.67 -28.27 4.16
N GLY A 242 7.22 -29.46 4.31
CA GLY A 242 8.25 -29.72 5.33
C GLY A 242 7.72 -29.93 6.75
N LEU A 243 6.40 -29.85 6.98
CA LEU A 243 5.80 -30.24 8.26
C LEU A 243 5.54 -31.75 8.31
N GLU A 244 5.65 -32.33 9.51
CA GLU A 244 5.29 -33.75 9.74
C GLU A 244 3.78 -34.00 9.72
N ALA A 245 2.95 -32.92 9.77
CA ALA A 245 1.51 -33.00 9.73
C ALA A 245 0.98 -33.13 8.29
N GLU A 246 -0.07 -33.93 8.11
CA GLU A 246 -0.75 -34.02 6.81
C GLU A 246 -1.37 -32.69 6.40
N ALA A 247 -1.36 -32.36 5.11
CA ALA A 247 -1.88 -31.09 4.57
C ALA A 247 -3.36 -30.84 4.97
N GLU A 248 -4.15 -31.89 5.14
CA GLU A 248 -5.53 -31.79 5.63
C GLU A 248 -5.58 -31.30 7.07
N GLN A 249 -4.73 -31.79 7.96
CA GLN A 249 -4.66 -31.35 9.36
C GLN A 249 -4.19 -29.92 9.46
N VAL A 250 -3.23 -29.50 8.64
CA VAL A 250 -2.78 -28.11 8.54
C VAL A 250 -3.93 -27.20 8.11
N ARG A 251 -4.66 -27.56 7.06
CA ARG A 251 -5.83 -26.82 6.58
C ARG A 251 -6.90 -26.73 7.63
N MET A 252 -7.21 -27.82 8.35
CA MET A 252 -8.19 -27.83 9.43
C MET A 252 -7.78 -26.93 10.59
N PHE A 253 -6.53 -26.99 11.03
CA PHE A 253 -6.01 -26.13 12.08
C PHE A 253 -6.14 -24.63 11.74
N LEU A 254 -5.75 -24.28 10.50
CA LEU A 254 -5.85 -22.90 10.02
C LEU A 254 -7.31 -22.46 9.82
N ALA A 255 -8.20 -23.36 9.40
CA ALA A 255 -9.64 -23.09 9.31
C ALA A 255 -10.26 -22.79 10.68
N VAL A 256 -9.84 -23.51 11.74
CA VAL A 256 -10.29 -23.22 13.11
C VAL A 256 -9.81 -21.86 13.59
N ARG A 257 -8.57 -21.49 13.32
CA ARG A 257 -8.05 -20.17 13.66
C ARG A 257 -8.78 -19.04 12.94
N GLU A 258 -9.00 -19.19 11.64
CA GLU A 258 -9.74 -18.21 10.83
C GLU A 258 -11.18 -18.05 11.30
N ALA A 259 -11.87 -19.17 11.54
CA ALA A 259 -13.25 -19.14 12.04
C ALA A 259 -13.33 -18.53 13.45
N ALA A 260 -12.36 -18.79 14.33
CA ALA A 260 -12.27 -18.15 15.65
C ALA A 260 -12.10 -16.64 15.52
N ALA A 261 -11.17 -16.17 14.68
CA ALA A 261 -10.98 -14.74 14.42
C ALA A 261 -12.25 -14.07 13.88
N ALA A 262 -12.92 -14.70 12.92
CA ALA A 262 -14.16 -14.18 12.35
C ALA A 262 -15.28 -14.08 13.40
N ARG A 263 -15.40 -15.08 14.30
CA ARG A 263 -16.35 -15.03 15.44
C ARG A 263 -16.03 -13.87 16.37
N LEU A 264 -14.76 -13.69 16.74
CA LEU A 264 -14.32 -12.59 17.60
C LEU A 264 -14.73 -11.24 17.01
N TYR A 265 -14.40 -10.97 15.75
CA TYR A 265 -14.75 -9.71 15.10
C TYR A 265 -16.25 -9.52 14.90
N ALA A 266 -17.02 -10.59 14.70
CA ALA A 266 -18.48 -10.51 14.59
C ALA A 266 -19.16 -10.19 15.93
N HIS A 267 -18.63 -10.70 17.04
CA HIS A 267 -19.26 -10.57 18.37
C HIS A 267 -18.67 -9.45 19.24
N VAL A 268 -17.55 -8.85 18.81
CA VAL A 268 -16.90 -7.73 19.50
C VAL A 268 -16.83 -6.51 18.56
N PRO A 269 -17.97 -5.85 18.29
CA PRO A 269 -18.06 -4.83 17.22
C PRO A 269 -17.18 -3.59 17.46
N TRP A 270 -16.88 -3.25 18.71
CA TRP A 270 -16.00 -2.14 19.04
C TRP A 270 -14.53 -2.41 18.70
N LEU A 271 -14.12 -3.69 18.59
CA LEU A 271 -12.72 -4.09 18.38
C LEU A 271 -12.18 -3.58 17.05
N ARG A 272 -12.97 -3.72 15.96
CA ARG A 272 -12.62 -3.17 14.64
C ARG A 272 -12.37 -1.66 14.73
N GLY A 273 -13.27 -0.92 15.37
CA GLY A 273 -13.15 0.54 15.51
C GLY A 273 -11.94 0.94 16.36
N GLN A 274 -11.60 0.18 17.39
CA GLN A 274 -10.41 0.44 18.21
C GLN A 274 -9.10 0.19 17.45
N LEU A 275 -9.01 -0.90 16.68
CA LEU A 275 -7.85 -1.21 15.86
C LEU A 275 -7.62 -0.14 14.78
N LEU A 276 -8.66 0.16 13.98
CA LEU A 276 -8.54 1.15 12.92
C LEU A 276 -8.34 2.57 13.48
N GLY A 277 -8.97 2.91 14.61
CA GLY A 277 -8.79 4.19 15.28
C GLY A 277 -7.38 4.37 15.87
N ALA A 278 -6.70 3.30 16.29
CA ALA A 278 -5.30 3.38 16.71
C ALA A 278 -4.39 3.69 15.50
N VAL A 279 -4.63 3.06 14.37
CA VAL A 279 -3.91 3.36 13.11
C VAL A 279 -4.15 4.82 12.69
N GLU A 280 -5.39 5.29 12.74
CA GLU A 280 -5.74 6.67 12.39
C GLU A 280 -5.08 7.69 13.33
N THR A 281 -5.03 7.39 14.64
CA THR A 281 -4.34 8.24 15.62
C THR A 281 -2.86 8.31 15.34
N TYR A 282 -2.22 7.16 15.08
CA TYR A 282 -0.81 7.10 14.66
C TYR A 282 -0.56 7.97 13.42
N ALA A 283 -1.42 7.84 12.40
CA ALA A 283 -1.30 8.56 11.14
C ALA A 283 -1.42 10.09 11.29
N ARG A 284 -2.34 10.57 12.11
CA ARG A 284 -2.56 12.02 12.34
C ARG A 284 -1.36 12.71 13.00
N GLU A 285 -0.57 11.96 13.72
CA GLU A 285 0.63 12.48 14.41
C GLU A 285 1.89 12.39 13.55
N ILE A 286 1.78 11.93 12.30
CA ILE A 286 2.90 11.96 11.36
C ILE A 286 3.25 13.41 11.07
N ARG A 287 4.41 13.84 11.55
CA ARG A 287 4.98 15.16 11.29
C ARG A 287 6.24 14.99 10.50
N VAL A 288 6.32 15.70 9.40
CA VAL A 288 7.56 15.81 8.63
C VAL A 288 8.38 16.92 9.28
N ASP A 289 9.60 16.60 9.72
CA ASP A 289 10.51 17.62 10.24
C ASP A 289 11.04 18.46 9.08
N THR A 290 10.39 19.60 8.88
CA THR A 290 10.76 20.54 7.81
C THR A 290 12.16 21.11 8.02
N GLY A 291 12.62 21.25 9.27
CA GLY A 291 13.97 21.72 9.57
C GLY A 291 15.03 20.71 9.16
N ALA A 292 14.82 19.43 9.42
CA ALA A 292 15.69 18.36 8.97
C ALA A 292 15.71 18.26 7.42
N ILE A 293 14.58 18.51 6.76
CA ILE A 293 14.53 18.56 5.30
C ILE A 293 15.31 19.75 4.76
N GLU A 294 15.16 20.95 5.36
CA GLU A 294 15.88 22.16 4.96
C GLU A 294 17.39 21.99 5.11
N GLU A 295 17.83 21.40 6.22
CA GLU A 295 19.24 21.09 6.49
C GLU A 295 19.78 20.07 5.49
N ALA A 296 19.02 19.05 5.20
CA ALA A 296 19.33 18.02 4.23
C ALA A 296 19.42 18.54 2.78
N VAL A 297 18.44 19.36 2.39
CA VAL A 297 18.43 19.99 1.05
C VAL A 297 19.58 20.99 0.90
N ALA A 298 20.02 21.64 1.99
CA ALA A 298 21.17 22.54 1.99
C ALA A 298 22.52 21.80 1.80
N GLU A 299 22.60 20.52 2.24
CA GLU A 299 23.79 19.69 2.10
C GLU A 299 23.86 18.89 0.78
N VAL A 300 22.72 18.73 0.08
CA VAL A 300 22.63 17.95 -1.16
C VAL A 300 22.70 18.91 -2.35
N ASP A 301 23.61 18.65 -3.28
CA ASP A 301 23.63 19.36 -4.57
C ASP A 301 22.35 19.06 -5.37
N PRO A 302 21.47 20.06 -5.59
CA PRO A 302 20.21 19.83 -6.31
C PRO A 302 20.40 19.41 -7.77
N SER A 303 21.62 19.53 -8.31
CA SER A 303 21.96 19.12 -9.67
C SER A 303 22.45 17.66 -9.76
N ASP A 304 22.66 16.97 -8.62
CA ASP A 304 23.11 15.58 -8.56
C ASP A 304 21.95 14.63 -8.21
N PRO A 305 21.38 13.89 -9.19
CA PRO A 305 20.28 12.95 -8.96
C PRO A 305 20.65 11.78 -8.03
N GLU A 306 21.92 11.38 -7.99
CA GLU A 306 22.42 10.29 -7.12
C GLU A 306 22.49 10.76 -5.66
N ALA A 307 22.91 12.00 -5.42
CA ALA A 307 22.93 12.60 -4.08
C ALA A 307 21.51 12.78 -3.53
N ILE A 308 20.55 13.20 -4.36
CA ILE A 308 19.12 13.30 -4.01
C ILE A 308 18.56 11.91 -3.66
N ARG A 309 18.88 10.91 -4.47
CA ARG A 309 18.43 9.54 -4.23
C ARG A 309 19.02 8.96 -2.94
N ALA A 310 20.32 9.15 -2.71
CA ALA A 310 20.99 8.72 -1.48
C ALA A 310 20.39 9.39 -0.22
N ALA A 311 20.05 10.68 -0.31
CA ALA A 311 19.36 11.41 0.75
C ALA A 311 17.95 10.84 1.03
N LEU A 312 17.20 10.49 0.00
CA LEU A 312 15.90 9.82 0.12
C LEU A 312 16.01 8.43 0.76
N GLU A 313 17.04 7.67 0.39
CA GLU A 313 17.29 6.31 0.91
C GLU A 313 17.89 6.31 2.34
N SER A 314 18.55 7.38 2.76
CA SER A 314 19.17 7.49 4.10
C SER A 314 18.19 7.60 5.27
N GLY A 315 16.87 7.67 5.00
CA GLY A 315 15.84 7.85 6.03
C GLY A 315 15.78 9.27 6.61
N MET A 316 16.43 10.25 5.97
CA MET A 316 16.44 11.65 6.37
C MET A 316 15.02 12.28 6.41
N PHE A 317 14.08 11.65 5.69
CA PHE A 317 12.66 11.99 5.69
C PHE A 317 11.83 11.09 6.60
N ALA A 318 12.48 10.25 7.43
CA ALA A 318 11.75 9.43 8.39
C ALA A 318 11.06 10.33 9.41
N PRO A 319 9.75 10.18 9.62
CA PRO A 319 9.03 10.97 10.61
C PRO A 319 9.66 10.74 11.99
N GLN A 320 9.83 11.80 12.78
CA GLN A 320 10.17 11.65 14.18
C GLN A 320 8.98 11.05 14.92
N GLU A 321 9.21 9.98 15.65
CA GLU A 321 8.18 9.34 16.46
C GLU A 321 7.74 10.29 17.58
N THR A 322 6.49 10.66 17.58
CA THR A 322 5.89 11.49 18.65
C THR A 322 5.45 10.61 19.81
N PRO A 323 5.35 11.15 21.04
CA PRO A 323 4.79 10.40 22.18
C PRO A 323 3.37 9.87 21.89
N ALA A 324 2.56 10.61 21.14
CA ALA A 324 1.22 10.19 20.76
C ALA A 324 1.24 9.02 19.74
N GLN A 325 2.22 9.00 18.84
CA GLN A 325 2.45 7.86 17.94
C GLN A 325 2.87 6.61 18.72
N ALA A 326 3.80 6.76 19.66
CA ALA A 326 4.25 5.65 20.53
C ALA A 326 3.06 5.07 21.32
N GLU A 327 2.20 5.92 21.91
CA GLU A 327 1.00 5.48 22.63
C GLU A 327 0.00 4.77 21.70
N ALA A 328 -0.23 5.30 20.49
CA ALA A 328 -1.12 4.69 19.52
C ALA A 328 -0.60 3.32 19.04
N LEU A 329 0.71 3.19 18.84
CA LEU A 329 1.36 1.93 18.47
C LEU A 329 1.26 0.91 19.61
N GLU A 330 1.58 1.28 20.85
CA GLU A 330 1.45 0.42 22.03
C GLU A 330 0.00 -0.10 22.20
N LYS A 331 -0.97 0.79 22.00
CA LYS A 331 -2.38 0.41 22.01
C LYS A 331 -2.72 -0.60 20.92
N LEU A 332 -2.24 -0.37 19.69
CA LEU A 332 -2.44 -1.28 18.56
C LEU A 332 -1.82 -2.65 18.83
N GLU A 333 -0.57 -2.69 19.26
CA GLU A 333 0.15 -3.92 19.62
C GLU A 333 -0.57 -4.69 20.73
N THR A 334 -1.03 -3.99 21.76
CA THR A 334 -1.80 -4.59 22.86
C THR A 334 -3.10 -5.22 22.35
N LEU A 335 -3.84 -4.52 21.49
CA LEU A 335 -5.09 -5.05 20.91
C LEU A 335 -4.84 -6.27 20.02
N LEU A 336 -3.80 -6.22 19.19
CA LEU A 336 -3.42 -7.35 18.34
C LEU A 336 -2.97 -8.56 19.16
N ALA A 337 -2.21 -8.33 20.23
CA ALA A 337 -1.81 -9.40 21.15
C ALA A 337 -3.00 -10.05 21.87
N LEU A 338 -3.99 -9.26 22.28
CA LEU A 338 -5.23 -9.77 22.88
C LEU A 338 -6.06 -10.57 21.88
N VAL A 339 -6.20 -10.09 20.64
CA VAL A 339 -6.88 -10.80 19.55
C VAL A 339 -6.22 -12.15 19.32
N GLU A 340 -4.92 -12.16 19.12
CA GLU A 340 -4.17 -13.38 18.85
C GLU A 340 -4.21 -14.35 20.02
N GLY A 341 -4.03 -13.85 21.26
CA GLY A 341 -4.11 -14.67 22.46
C GLY A 341 -5.46 -15.35 22.61
N TRP A 342 -6.56 -14.64 22.35
CA TRP A 342 -7.90 -15.22 22.36
C TRP A 342 -8.08 -16.28 21.27
N ILE A 343 -7.68 -15.99 20.03
CA ILE A 343 -7.74 -16.94 18.90
C ILE A 343 -6.95 -18.20 19.23
N GLU A 344 -5.74 -18.03 19.77
CA GLU A 344 -4.88 -19.16 20.12
C GLU A 344 -5.50 -20.07 21.17
N VAL A 345 -6.04 -19.50 22.24
CA VAL A 345 -6.67 -20.27 23.33
C VAL A 345 -7.88 -21.04 22.81
N VAL A 346 -8.78 -20.35 22.11
CA VAL A 346 -10.01 -20.97 21.60
C VAL A 346 -9.71 -22.03 20.54
N ALA A 347 -8.80 -21.75 19.62
CA ALA A 347 -8.38 -22.71 18.60
C ALA A 347 -7.68 -23.95 19.23
N ALA A 348 -6.86 -23.75 20.26
CA ALA A 348 -6.24 -24.87 20.97
C ALA A 348 -7.28 -25.77 21.65
N GLN A 349 -8.29 -25.18 22.30
CA GLN A 349 -9.38 -25.94 22.92
C GLN A 349 -10.21 -26.70 21.88
N ALA A 350 -10.57 -26.05 20.77
CA ALA A 350 -11.36 -26.65 19.71
C ALA A 350 -10.62 -27.78 18.96
N THR A 351 -9.31 -27.66 18.78
CA THR A 351 -8.52 -28.63 17.99
C THR A 351 -8.00 -29.81 18.80
N ALA A 352 -7.77 -29.64 20.10
CA ALA A 352 -7.17 -30.67 20.96
C ALA A 352 -7.86 -32.07 20.89
N PRO A 353 -9.19 -32.19 20.84
CA PRO A 353 -9.84 -33.48 20.75
C PRO A 353 -9.75 -34.13 19.38
N HIS A 354 -9.39 -33.39 18.32
CA HIS A 354 -9.57 -33.79 16.93
C HIS A 354 -8.28 -33.88 16.13
N LEU A 355 -7.25 -33.08 16.48
CA LEU A 355 -6.00 -32.99 15.72
C LEU A 355 -4.82 -33.50 16.55
N PRO A 356 -4.22 -34.66 16.19
CA PRO A 356 -3.03 -35.18 16.89
C PRO A 356 -1.84 -34.20 16.87
N HIS A 357 -1.72 -33.43 15.80
CA HIS A 357 -0.62 -32.45 15.61
C HIS A 357 -1.02 -31.00 16.00
N ALA A 358 -2.10 -30.76 16.75
CA ALA A 358 -2.52 -29.42 17.13
C ALA A 358 -1.43 -28.62 17.85
N VAL A 359 -0.67 -29.24 18.77
CA VAL A 359 0.38 -28.58 19.54
C VAL A 359 1.58 -28.21 18.64
N PRO A 360 2.16 -29.10 17.82
CA PRO A 360 3.18 -28.73 16.84
C PRO A 360 2.71 -27.63 15.86
N LEU A 361 1.50 -27.71 15.35
CA LEU A 361 0.97 -26.71 14.41
C LEU A 361 0.84 -25.32 15.06
N ARG A 362 0.39 -25.26 16.30
CA ARG A 362 0.36 -24.02 17.08
C ARG A 362 1.74 -23.41 17.20
N GLU A 363 2.73 -24.22 17.55
CA GLU A 363 4.12 -23.76 17.67
C GLU A 363 4.69 -23.25 16.32
N MET A 364 4.36 -23.93 15.22
CA MET A 364 4.79 -23.50 13.88
C MET A 364 4.20 -22.16 13.49
N VAL A 365 2.91 -21.90 13.78
CA VAL A 365 2.28 -20.59 13.54
C VAL A 365 2.95 -19.50 14.40
N ARG A 366 3.25 -19.79 15.67
CA ARG A 366 3.99 -18.86 16.54
C ARG A 366 5.37 -18.53 15.99
N ARG A 367 6.13 -19.53 15.58
CA ARG A 367 7.47 -19.32 14.99
C ARG A 367 7.41 -18.52 13.71
N ARG A 368 6.44 -18.79 12.83
CA ARG A 368 6.23 -18.02 11.61
C ARG A 368 6.01 -16.54 11.93
N ARG A 369 5.21 -16.23 12.94
CA ARG A 369 4.99 -14.85 13.39
C ARG A 369 6.27 -14.21 13.92
N MET A 370 6.99 -14.88 14.82
CA MET A 370 8.27 -14.39 15.37
C MET A 370 9.36 -14.17 14.31
N GLN A 371 9.26 -14.80 13.16
CA GLN A 371 10.18 -14.66 12.02
C GLN A 371 9.77 -13.57 11.03
N GLY A 372 8.79 -12.74 11.36
CA GLY A 372 8.27 -11.69 10.49
C GLY A 372 7.19 -12.19 9.54
N GLY A 373 6.22 -12.91 10.06
CA GLY A 373 5.01 -13.28 9.32
C GLY A 373 4.17 -12.06 8.92
N PRO A 374 3.07 -12.24 8.17
CA PRO A 374 2.26 -11.14 7.63
C PRO A 374 1.73 -10.16 8.68
N ALA A 375 1.55 -10.61 9.93
CA ALA A 375 1.08 -9.75 11.01
C ALA A 375 2.19 -8.87 11.63
N GLU A 376 3.46 -9.13 11.30
CA GLU A 376 4.64 -8.43 11.84
C GLU A 376 5.26 -7.47 10.81
N LYS A 377 4.80 -7.49 9.58
CA LYS A 377 5.20 -6.60 8.49
C LYS A 377 4.36 -5.34 8.44
#